data_57c1ae417b68ef03950ffe64dde14e91
#
_entry.id   57c1ae417b68ef03950ffe64dde14e91
#
_cell.length_a   1.000
_cell.length_b   1.000
_cell.length_c   1.000
_cell.angle_alpha   90.00
_cell.angle_beta   90.00
_cell.angle_gamma   90.00
#
_symmetry.space_group_name_H-M   'P 1'
#
loop_
_entity.id
_entity.type
_entity.pdbx_description
1 polymer ?
#
loop_
_entity_poly.entity_id
_entity_poly.type
_entity_poly.pdbx_seq_one_letter_code
_entity_poly.pdbx_strand_id
1 'polypeptide(L)'
;AEELGCALISLSAHKFNGPKGIGALVVRRGTKLQPLQWGGGQEQGLRAGTLPVPLIMGMAAAAEVSLHDLEDRQDRLRALRDQLWQGLKRRNPAIRLNGALQPRLAHNLNITVPNVPGSRLHRALRPQLACSSGSACSRGEPSHVLRSIGRTRIEAEGSLRLSLGRDTTTTDIDAAIEAISAAITSLTEK
;
A
#
# COMPACT_ATOMS: atom_id res chain seq x y z
N ALA A 1 -10.79 17.45 -2.03
CA ALA A 1 -12.11 16.94 -1.59
C ALA A 1 -13.17 17.17 -2.68
N GLU A 2 -13.18 18.33 -3.31
CA GLU A 2 -14.16 18.67 -4.36
C GLU A 2 -14.02 17.74 -5.58
N GLU A 3 -12.83 17.58 -6.12
CA GLU A 3 -12.56 16.70 -7.27
C GLU A 3 -12.94 15.22 -7.00
N LEU A 4 -12.80 14.78 -5.75
CA LEU A 4 -13.19 13.44 -5.34
C LEU A 4 -14.68 13.31 -4.99
N GLY A 5 -15.43 14.40 -5.00
CA GLY A 5 -16.83 14.42 -4.57
C GLY A 5 -17.05 14.07 -3.09
N CYS A 6 -15.99 14.08 -2.27
CA CYS A 6 -16.06 13.69 -0.87
C CYS A 6 -16.39 14.87 0.05
N ALA A 7 -17.24 14.63 1.06
CA ALA A 7 -17.49 15.58 2.13
C ALA A 7 -16.39 15.58 3.19
N LEU A 8 -15.77 14.41 3.42
CA LEU A 8 -14.74 14.16 4.43
C LEU A 8 -13.64 13.28 3.86
N ILE A 9 -12.37 13.61 4.17
CA ILE A 9 -11.22 12.78 3.83
C ILE A 9 -10.32 12.65 5.06
N SER A 10 -10.11 11.42 5.53
CA SER A 10 -9.18 11.14 6.61
C SER A 10 -7.79 10.80 6.07
N LEU A 11 -6.76 11.37 6.67
CA LEU A 11 -5.35 11.17 6.33
C LEU A 11 -4.58 10.65 7.53
N SER A 12 -3.60 9.76 7.29
CA SER A 12 -2.67 9.28 8.30
C SER A 12 -1.24 9.56 7.82
N ALA A 13 -0.48 10.37 8.56
CA ALA A 13 0.84 10.83 8.13
C ALA A 13 1.80 9.67 7.79
N HIS A 14 1.81 8.60 8.59
CA HIS A 14 2.68 7.44 8.34
C HIS A 14 2.39 6.67 7.05
N LYS A 15 1.27 6.94 6.36
CA LYS A 15 0.93 6.33 5.07
C LYS A 15 1.61 7.03 3.88
N PHE A 16 2.16 8.22 4.11
CA PHE A 16 2.94 8.98 3.14
C PHE A 16 4.29 9.46 3.71
N ASN A 17 4.91 8.60 4.53
CA ASN A 17 6.25 8.76 5.13
C ASN A 17 6.36 9.89 6.20
N GLY A 18 5.24 10.38 6.71
CA GLY A 18 5.22 11.27 7.86
C GLY A 18 5.29 10.52 9.20
N PRO A 19 5.30 11.24 10.33
CA PRO A 19 5.41 10.64 11.65
C PRO A 19 4.17 9.80 12.01
N LYS A 20 4.39 8.76 12.82
CA LYS A 20 3.29 8.03 13.47
C LYS A 20 2.66 8.89 14.57
N GLY A 21 1.39 8.68 14.84
CA GLY A 21 0.66 9.37 15.92
C GLY A 21 -0.05 10.65 15.48
N ILE A 22 0.02 11.04 14.22
CA ILE A 22 -0.68 12.21 13.67
C ILE A 22 -1.46 11.83 12.42
N GLY A 23 -2.59 12.49 12.25
CA GLY A 23 -3.45 12.43 11.07
C GLY A 23 -4.23 13.72 10.92
N ALA A 24 -4.95 13.86 9.82
CA ALA A 24 -5.81 15.00 9.56
C ALA A 24 -7.17 14.54 9.02
N LEU A 25 -8.18 15.34 9.28
CA LEU A 25 -9.50 15.24 8.65
C LEU A 25 -9.72 16.49 7.80
N VAL A 26 -9.79 16.31 6.50
CA VAL A 26 -10.22 17.37 5.58
C VAL A 26 -11.75 17.40 5.57
N VAL A 27 -12.32 18.55 5.89
CA VAL A 27 -13.76 18.74 5.98
C VAL A 27 -14.19 19.76 4.92
N ARG A 28 -15.06 19.35 4.00
CA ARG A 28 -15.62 20.27 3.00
C ARG A 28 -16.47 21.31 3.68
N ARG A 29 -16.33 22.57 3.25
CA ARG A 29 -17.11 23.68 3.80
C ARG A 29 -18.60 23.37 3.77
N GLY A 30 -19.31 23.67 4.86
CA GLY A 30 -20.73 23.39 5.02
C GLY A 30 -21.08 21.98 5.52
N THR A 31 -20.09 21.08 5.64
CA THR A 31 -20.31 19.75 6.26
C THR A 31 -20.48 19.90 7.77
N LYS A 32 -21.62 19.44 8.30
CA LYS A 32 -21.88 19.46 9.74
C LYS A 32 -21.20 18.27 10.43
N LEU A 33 -20.38 18.59 11.43
CA LEU A 33 -19.73 17.60 12.29
C LEU A 33 -20.02 17.91 13.74
N GLN A 34 -20.11 16.86 14.55
CA GLN A 34 -20.13 16.98 15.99
C GLN A 34 -18.80 16.52 16.57
N PRO A 35 -18.23 17.26 17.54
CA PRO A 35 -17.00 16.86 18.20
C PRO A 35 -17.20 15.56 18.99
N LEU A 36 -16.21 14.67 18.92
CA LEU A 36 -16.14 13.47 19.75
C LEU A 36 -15.37 13.69 21.05
N GLN A 37 -14.58 14.75 21.14
CA GLN A 37 -13.84 15.16 22.31
C GLN A 37 -14.18 16.60 22.66
N TRP A 38 -14.68 16.79 23.85
CA TRP A 38 -15.08 18.08 24.38
C TRP A 38 -13.97 18.69 25.24
N GLY A 39 -13.83 20.01 25.23
CA GLY A 39 -12.81 20.73 26.01
C GLY A 39 -12.58 22.13 25.47
N GLY A 40 -11.33 22.50 25.22
CA GLY A 40 -10.96 23.79 24.66
C GLY A 40 -11.38 23.98 23.19
N GLY A 41 -11.24 25.20 22.67
CA GLY A 41 -11.68 25.57 21.32
C GLY A 41 -10.74 25.17 20.16
N GLN A 42 -9.79 24.26 20.39
CA GLN A 42 -8.83 23.84 19.34
C GLN A 42 -9.57 23.21 18.16
N GLU A 43 -8.98 23.31 16.96
CA GLU A 43 -9.56 22.83 15.71
C GLU A 43 -11.01 23.30 15.52
N GLN A 44 -11.26 24.58 15.77
CA GLN A 44 -12.58 25.20 15.65
C GLN A 44 -13.67 24.52 16.53
N GLY A 45 -13.26 23.98 17.67
CA GLY A 45 -14.13 23.25 18.59
C GLY A 45 -14.46 21.80 18.17
N LEU A 46 -13.93 21.33 17.05
CA LEU A 46 -14.18 19.97 16.55
C LEU A 46 -13.30 18.93 17.23
N ARG A 47 -12.15 19.33 17.76
CA ARG A 47 -11.22 18.41 18.41
C ARG A 47 -10.42 19.15 19.49
N ALA A 48 -10.85 19.01 20.74
CA ALA A 48 -10.19 19.60 21.90
C ALA A 48 -8.81 18.98 22.17
N GLY A 49 -7.96 19.70 22.86
CA GLY A 49 -6.63 19.30 23.31
C GLY A 49 -5.50 20.06 22.61
N THR A 50 -4.41 20.26 23.36
CA THR A 50 -3.21 20.94 22.86
C THR A 50 -2.68 20.26 21.60
N LEU A 51 -2.38 21.04 20.57
CA LEU A 51 -1.93 20.52 19.29
C LEU A 51 -0.49 20.01 19.39
N PRO A 52 -0.18 18.80 18.87
CA PRO A 52 1.18 18.24 18.85
C PRO A 52 1.99 18.87 17.70
N VAL A 53 2.38 20.12 17.84
CA VAL A 53 3.02 20.92 16.78
C VAL A 53 4.18 20.21 16.07
N PRO A 54 5.12 19.53 16.76
CA PRO A 54 6.20 18.80 16.05
C PRO A 54 5.69 17.72 15.09
N LEU A 55 4.63 17.00 15.46
CA LEU A 55 4.04 15.97 14.60
C LEU A 55 3.27 16.58 13.42
N ILE A 56 2.61 17.73 13.65
CA ILE A 56 1.92 18.48 12.59
C ILE A 56 2.93 18.98 11.55
N MET A 57 4.04 19.57 11.99
CA MET A 57 5.11 20.02 11.10
C MET A 57 5.72 18.87 10.31
N GLY A 58 5.96 17.73 10.97
CA GLY A 58 6.43 16.51 10.28
C GLY A 58 5.44 15.98 9.26
N MET A 59 4.13 16.04 9.53
CA MET A 59 3.08 15.68 8.58
C MET A 59 3.05 16.64 7.38
N ALA A 60 3.17 17.96 7.62
CA ALA A 60 3.19 18.97 6.57
C ALA A 60 4.40 18.78 5.64
N ALA A 61 5.60 18.63 6.19
CA ALA A 61 6.82 18.37 5.42
C ALA A 61 6.70 17.10 4.57
N ALA A 62 6.12 16.02 5.12
CA ALA A 62 5.90 14.79 4.37
C ALA A 62 4.89 14.97 3.22
N ALA A 63 3.86 15.81 3.41
CA ALA A 63 2.90 16.13 2.37
C ALA A 63 3.55 16.93 1.23
N GLU A 64 4.33 17.96 1.55
CA GLU A 64 5.08 18.76 0.56
C GLU A 64 6.02 17.87 -0.27
N VAL A 65 6.83 17.04 0.39
CA VAL A 65 7.72 16.10 -0.27
C VAL A 65 6.94 15.09 -1.13
N SER A 66 5.74 14.70 -0.73
CA SER A 66 4.91 13.77 -1.50
C SER A 66 4.33 14.39 -2.76
N LEU A 67 4.19 15.71 -2.82
CA LEU A 67 3.63 16.43 -3.95
C LEU A 67 4.70 16.94 -4.94
N HIS A 68 5.91 17.20 -4.44
CA HIS A 68 6.97 17.92 -5.17
C HIS A 68 7.29 17.33 -6.56
N ASP A 69 7.35 16.01 -6.68
CA ASP A 69 7.72 15.28 -7.89
C ASP A 69 6.70 14.17 -8.23
N LEU A 70 5.42 14.42 -7.95
CA LEU A 70 4.40 13.38 -7.95
C LEU A 70 4.27 12.68 -9.30
N GLU A 71 4.21 13.44 -10.41
CA GLU A 71 4.01 12.89 -11.76
C GLU A 71 5.21 12.07 -12.21
N ASP A 72 6.41 12.64 -12.16
CA ASP A 72 7.66 11.96 -12.54
C ASP A 72 7.88 10.69 -11.71
N ARG A 73 7.61 10.77 -10.41
CA ARG A 73 7.70 9.61 -9.50
C ARG A 73 6.67 8.54 -9.86
N GLN A 74 5.44 8.92 -10.20
CA GLN A 74 4.43 7.95 -10.61
C GLN A 74 4.82 7.25 -11.91
N ASP A 75 5.38 7.95 -12.88
CA ASP A 75 5.80 7.37 -14.15
C ASP A 75 6.98 6.42 -13.95
N ARG A 76 7.97 6.82 -13.17
CA ARG A 76 9.10 5.96 -12.78
C ARG A 76 8.63 4.70 -12.04
N LEU A 77 7.77 4.85 -11.03
CA LEU A 77 7.27 3.70 -10.27
C LEU A 77 6.39 2.78 -11.12
N ARG A 78 5.66 3.33 -12.08
CA ARG A 78 4.88 2.54 -13.05
C ARG A 78 5.81 1.69 -13.92
N ALA A 79 6.88 2.26 -14.44
CA ALA A 79 7.87 1.54 -15.24
C ALA A 79 8.54 0.41 -14.43
N LEU A 80 8.96 0.68 -13.21
CA LEU A 80 9.57 -0.32 -12.31
C LEU A 80 8.57 -1.43 -11.93
N ARG A 81 7.32 -1.09 -11.65
CA ARG A 81 6.26 -2.07 -11.40
C ARG A 81 6.01 -2.98 -12.59
N ASP A 82 5.97 -2.40 -13.78
CA ASP A 82 5.72 -3.15 -15.01
C ASP A 82 6.91 -4.05 -15.35
N GLN A 83 8.15 -3.60 -15.12
CA GLN A 83 9.35 -4.44 -15.19
C GLN A 83 9.25 -5.63 -14.22
N LEU A 84 8.89 -5.38 -12.96
CA LEU A 84 8.69 -6.42 -11.94
C LEU A 84 7.64 -7.44 -12.39
N TRP A 85 6.47 -6.96 -12.85
CA TRP A 85 5.41 -7.84 -13.33
C TRP A 85 5.84 -8.70 -14.51
N GLN A 86 6.45 -8.09 -15.53
CA GLN A 86 6.91 -8.81 -16.73
C GLN A 86 8.01 -9.80 -16.40
N GLY A 87 8.97 -9.42 -15.54
CA GLY A 87 10.05 -10.31 -15.10
C GLY A 87 9.52 -11.53 -14.36
N LEU A 88 8.61 -11.32 -13.42
CA LEU A 88 7.96 -12.41 -12.68
C LEU A 88 7.13 -13.31 -13.61
N LYS A 89 6.36 -12.73 -14.52
CA LYS A 89 5.48 -13.46 -15.43
C LYS A 89 6.27 -14.31 -16.44
N ARG A 90 7.44 -13.83 -16.91
CA ARG A 90 8.33 -14.61 -17.79
C ARG A 90 8.90 -15.83 -17.07
N ARG A 91 9.32 -15.70 -15.82
CA ARG A 91 9.93 -16.79 -15.05
C ARG A 91 8.90 -17.75 -14.48
N ASN A 92 7.72 -17.28 -14.18
CA ASN A 92 6.63 -18.05 -13.55
C ASN A 92 5.32 -17.82 -14.31
N PRO A 93 5.11 -18.47 -15.47
CA PRO A 93 3.94 -18.22 -16.31
C PRO A 93 2.58 -18.47 -15.64
N ALA A 94 2.55 -19.28 -14.56
CA ALA A 94 1.34 -19.59 -13.81
C ALA A 94 0.85 -18.45 -12.92
N ILE A 95 1.70 -17.48 -12.54
CA ILE A 95 1.26 -16.40 -11.68
C ILE A 95 0.17 -15.55 -12.34
N ARG A 96 -0.71 -15.01 -11.50
CA ARG A 96 -1.85 -14.20 -11.95
C ARG A 96 -1.80 -12.81 -11.32
N LEU A 97 -2.10 -11.80 -12.12
CA LEU A 97 -2.31 -10.44 -11.62
C LEU A 97 -3.65 -10.35 -10.90
N ASN A 98 -3.70 -9.71 -9.75
CA ASN A 98 -4.93 -9.39 -9.06
C ASN A 98 -5.39 -7.97 -9.40
N GLY A 99 -6.63 -7.86 -9.86
CA GLY A 99 -7.18 -6.63 -10.42
C GLY A 99 -6.63 -6.30 -11.82
N ALA A 100 -6.98 -5.13 -12.34
CA ALA A 100 -6.51 -4.66 -13.65
C ALA A 100 -5.08 -4.13 -13.57
N LEU A 101 -4.36 -4.16 -14.70
CA LEU A 101 -3.04 -3.51 -14.80
C LEU A 101 -3.21 -1.99 -14.86
N GLN A 102 -4.29 -1.51 -15.48
CA GLN A 102 -4.70 -0.12 -15.54
C GLN A 102 -6.24 -0.03 -15.48
N PRO A 103 -6.83 0.96 -14.76
CA PRO A 103 -6.15 1.90 -13.86
C PRO A 103 -5.67 1.22 -12.56
N ARG A 104 -4.48 1.60 -12.10
CA ARG A 104 -3.87 1.08 -10.87
C ARG A 104 -2.91 2.12 -10.29
N LEU A 105 -2.74 2.12 -8.97
CA LEU A 105 -1.67 2.89 -8.33
C LEU A 105 -0.30 2.45 -8.89
N ALA A 106 0.52 3.43 -9.27
CA ALA A 106 1.80 3.19 -9.94
C ALA A 106 2.73 2.27 -9.15
N HIS A 107 2.75 2.39 -7.83
CA HIS A 107 3.64 1.66 -6.92
C HIS A 107 3.12 0.29 -6.47
N ASN A 108 1.93 -0.14 -6.87
CA ASN A 108 1.29 -1.34 -6.34
C ASN A 108 1.24 -2.47 -7.36
N LEU A 109 1.78 -3.62 -6.99
CA LEU A 109 1.61 -4.89 -7.69
C LEU A 109 1.06 -5.92 -6.72
N ASN A 110 -0.06 -6.57 -7.08
CA ASN A 110 -0.60 -7.69 -6.30
C ASN A 110 -0.75 -8.89 -7.22
N ILE A 111 -0.15 -10.01 -6.83
CA ILE A 111 -0.13 -11.25 -7.61
C ILE A 111 -0.64 -12.41 -6.77
N THR A 112 -1.21 -13.41 -7.44
CA THR A 112 -1.50 -14.73 -6.87
C THR A 112 -0.51 -15.74 -7.44
N VAL A 113 0.09 -16.55 -6.57
CA VAL A 113 0.89 -17.72 -6.93
C VAL A 113 0.02 -18.95 -6.73
N PRO A 114 -0.44 -19.60 -7.82
CA PRO A 114 -1.29 -20.78 -7.70
C PRO A 114 -0.59 -21.92 -6.96
N ASN A 115 -1.34 -22.65 -6.16
CA ASN A 115 -0.89 -23.85 -5.44
C ASN A 115 0.25 -23.63 -4.42
N VAL A 116 0.62 -22.38 -4.14
CA VAL A 116 1.59 -22.03 -3.12
C VAL A 116 0.88 -21.29 -1.99
N PRO A 117 0.85 -21.82 -0.76
CA PRO A 117 0.29 -21.11 0.39
C PRO A 117 1.08 -19.81 0.64
N GLY A 118 0.37 -18.68 0.70
CA GLY A 118 1.00 -17.37 0.87
C GLY A 118 1.85 -17.25 2.13
N SER A 119 1.46 -17.95 3.20
CA SER A 119 2.27 -18.01 4.44
C SER A 119 3.64 -18.68 4.24
N ARG A 120 3.72 -19.71 3.39
CA ARG A 120 4.98 -20.36 3.00
C ARG A 120 5.83 -19.44 2.15
N LEU A 121 5.21 -18.84 1.11
CA LEU A 121 5.89 -17.88 0.24
C LEU A 121 6.43 -16.68 1.02
N HIS A 122 5.60 -16.08 1.86
CA HIS A 122 6.01 -14.96 2.71
C HIS A 122 7.16 -15.31 3.67
N ARG A 123 7.14 -16.51 4.24
CA ARG A 123 8.23 -16.99 5.12
C ARG A 123 9.53 -17.16 4.33
N ALA A 124 9.48 -17.73 3.13
CA ALA A 124 10.66 -17.92 2.29
C ALA A 124 11.29 -16.59 1.85
N LEU A 125 10.46 -15.55 1.64
CA LEU A 125 10.91 -14.23 1.20
C LEU A 125 11.45 -13.35 2.33
N ARG A 126 11.06 -13.58 3.58
CA ARG A 126 11.41 -12.73 4.75
C ARG A 126 12.88 -12.32 4.85
N PRO A 127 13.87 -13.18 4.59
CA PRO A 127 15.27 -12.78 4.70
C PRO A 127 15.73 -11.79 3.64
N GLN A 128 15.02 -11.69 2.52
CA GLN A 128 15.48 -10.99 1.31
C GLN A 128 14.56 -9.88 0.87
N LEU A 129 13.26 -9.96 1.17
CA LEU A 129 12.25 -9.06 0.64
C LEU A 129 11.18 -8.72 1.69
N ALA A 130 10.98 -7.42 1.92
CA ALA A 130 9.84 -6.92 2.68
C ALA A 130 8.60 -6.83 1.76
N CYS A 131 7.65 -7.72 2.00
CA CYS A 131 6.39 -7.79 1.24
C CYS A 131 5.21 -8.08 2.17
N SER A 132 3.99 -8.05 1.64
CA SER A 132 2.78 -8.26 2.43
C SER A 132 1.83 -9.25 1.78
N SER A 133 1.22 -10.10 2.58
CA SER A 133 0.12 -10.99 2.16
C SER A 133 -1.26 -10.35 2.30
N GLY A 134 -1.39 -9.20 2.98
CA GLY A 134 -2.68 -8.57 3.23
C GLY A 134 -2.59 -7.29 4.03
N SER A 135 -3.69 -6.90 4.67
CA SER A 135 -3.75 -5.76 5.58
C SER A 135 -3.19 -6.13 6.96
N ALA A 136 -2.48 -5.20 7.59
CA ALA A 136 -1.99 -5.37 8.97
C ALA A 136 -3.12 -5.61 9.98
N CYS A 137 -4.34 -5.17 9.66
CA CYS A 137 -5.52 -5.28 10.52
C CYS A 137 -6.29 -6.60 10.35
N SER A 138 -5.95 -7.46 9.38
CA SER A 138 -6.76 -8.63 9.01
C SER A 138 -6.52 -9.88 9.86
N ARG A 139 -5.70 -9.84 10.89
CA ARG A 139 -5.42 -10.95 11.84
C ARG A 139 -5.22 -12.32 11.18
N GLY A 140 -4.60 -12.35 9.99
CA GLY A 140 -4.36 -13.59 9.24
C GLY A 140 -5.50 -14.04 8.32
N GLU A 141 -6.63 -13.33 8.31
CA GLU A 141 -7.70 -13.59 7.35
C GLU A 141 -7.30 -13.17 5.93
N PRO A 142 -7.80 -13.89 4.89
CA PRO A 142 -7.58 -13.50 3.51
C PRO A 142 -8.11 -12.08 3.23
N SER A 143 -7.45 -11.36 2.35
CA SER A 143 -7.84 -10.00 2.00
C SER A 143 -9.30 -9.94 1.51
N HIS A 144 -10.15 -9.22 2.24
CA HIS A 144 -11.54 -8.97 1.81
C HIS A 144 -11.60 -8.23 0.46
N VAL A 145 -10.60 -7.38 0.14
CA VAL A 145 -10.50 -6.70 -1.15
C VAL A 145 -10.32 -7.70 -2.28
N LEU A 146 -9.41 -8.66 -2.13
CA LEU A 146 -9.21 -9.72 -3.13
C LEU A 146 -10.46 -10.57 -3.32
N ARG A 147 -11.16 -10.87 -2.22
CA ARG A 147 -12.45 -11.60 -2.27
C ARG A 147 -13.50 -10.79 -3.04
N SER A 148 -13.61 -9.50 -2.79
CA SER A 148 -14.58 -8.61 -3.45
C SER A 148 -14.32 -8.43 -4.94
N ILE A 149 -13.06 -8.53 -5.39
CA ILE A 149 -12.72 -8.50 -6.81
C ILE A 149 -12.76 -9.90 -7.47
N GLY A 150 -13.40 -10.88 -6.81
CA GLY A 150 -13.68 -12.20 -7.39
C GLY A 150 -12.60 -13.27 -7.18
N ARG A 151 -11.60 -13.04 -6.30
CA ARG A 151 -10.64 -14.10 -5.96
C ARG A 151 -11.26 -15.11 -5.00
N THR A 152 -11.00 -16.39 -5.22
CA THR A 152 -11.36 -17.44 -4.26
C THR A 152 -10.56 -17.24 -2.96
N ARG A 153 -11.00 -17.90 -1.87
CA ARG A 153 -10.27 -17.87 -0.60
C ARG A 153 -8.82 -18.35 -0.78
N ILE A 154 -8.62 -19.46 -1.49
CA ILE A 154 -7.31 -20.05 -1.75
C ILE A 154 -6.42 -19.09 -2.55
N GLU A 155 -6.95 -18.44 -3.60
CA GLU A 155 -6.22 -17.46 -4.38
C GLU A 155 -5.85 -16.23 -3.55
N ALA A 156 -6.73 -15.75 -2.69
CA ALA A 156 -6.47 -14.63 -1.81
C ALA A 156 -5.41 -14.96 -0.75
N GLU A 157 -5.42 -16.19 -0.21
CA GLU A 157 -4.39 -16.70 0.71
C GLU A 157 -3.02 -16.86 0.03
N GLY A 158 -3.00 -17.28 -1.25
CA GLY A 158 -1.79 -17.42 -2.08
C GLY A 158 -1.30 -16.11 -2.71
N SER A 159 -1.84 -14.96 -2.28
CA SER A 159 -1.51 -13.68 -2.88
C SER A 159 -0.36 -12.97 -2.16
N LEU A 160 0.41 -12.21 -2.93
CA LEU A 160 1.51 -11.38 -2.48
C LEU A 160 1.32 -9.94 -2.97
N ARG A 161 1.35 -8.98 -2.04
CA ARG A 161 1.36 -7.56 -2.37
C ARG A 161 2.77 -7.00 -2.30
N LEU A 162 3.22 -6.47 -3.42
CA LEU A 162 4.50 -5.80 -3.60
C LEU A 162 4.24 -4.31 -3.73
N SER A 163 4.91 -3.51 -2.91
CA SER A 163 4.75 -2.05 -2.89
C SER A 163 6.12 -1.41 -3.10
N LEU A 164 6.25 -0.67 -4.19
CA LEU A 164 7.47 0.05 -4.52
C LEU A 164 7.49 1.39 -3.76
N GLY A 165 8.65 1.79 -3.29
CA GLY A 165 8.86 3.06 -2.59
C GLY A 165 9.54 4.11 -3.46
N ARG A 166 9.67 5.31 -2.89
CA ARG A 166 10.40 6.42 -3.52
C ARG A 166 11.81 6.01 -3.96
N ASP A 167 12.51 5.26 -3.13
CA ASP A 167 13.93 4.93 -3.31
C ASP A 167 14.14 3.58 -4.01
N THR A 168 13.06 2.92 -4.44
CA THR A 168 13.15 1.65 -5.18
C THR A 168 13.89 1.87 -6.51
N THR A 169 14.91 1.05 -6.75
CA THR A 169 15.76 1.08 -7.94
C THR A 169 15.48 -0.12 -8.87
N THR A 170 16.03 -0.07 -10.08
CA THR A 170 16.00 -1.20 -11.02
C THR A 170 16.71 -2.43 -10.42
N THR A 171 17.81 -2.22 -9.72
CA THR A 171 18.55 -3.31 -9.04
C THR A 171 17.69 -4.01 -7.99
N ASP A 172 16.88 -3.24 -7.22
CA ASP A 172 15.94 -3.83 -6.25
C ASP A 172 14.86 -4.66 -6.96
N ILE A 173 14.40 -4.20 -8.12
CA ILE A 173 13.41 -4.93 -8.92
C ILE A 173 14.00 -6.27 -9.43
N ASP A 174 15.22 -6.25 -9.95
CA ASP A 174 15.89 -7.46 -10.44
C ASP A 174 16.13 -8.46 -9.28
N ALA A 175 16.59 -7.98 -8.13
CA ALA A 175 16.74 -8.80 -6.92
C ALA A 175 15.40 -9.37 -6.43
N ALA A 176 14.31 -8.59 -6.50
CA ALA A 176 12.99 -9.06 -6.13
C ALA A 176 12.46 -10.15 -7.09
N ILE A 177 12.71 -10.01 -8.40
CA ILE A 177 12.35 -11.02 -9.41
C ILE A 177 13.07 -12.33 -9.11
N GLU A 178 14.38 -12.27 -8.84
CA GLU A 178 15.18 -13.45 -8.48
C GLU A 178 14.65 -14.12 -7.21
N ALA A 179 14.53 -13.37 -6.12
CA ALA A 179 14.12 -13.90 -4.83
C ALA A 179 12.73 -14.55 -4.90
N ILE A 180 11.75 -13.88 -5.53
CA ILE A 180 10.38 -14.40 -5.65
C ILE A 180 10.37 -15.65 -6.53
N SER A 181 11.07 -15.64 -7.66
CA SER A 181 11.10 -16.81 -8.57
C SER A 181 11.75 -18.01 -7.91
N ALA A 182 12.90 -17.83 -7.23
CA ALA A 182 13.56 -18.90 -6.49
C ALA A 182 12.67 -19.48 -5.38
N ALA A 183 11.97 -18.62 -4.64
CA ALA A 183 11.03 -19.05 -3.59
C ALA A 183 9.86 -19.86 -4.17
N ILE A 184 9.30 -19.44 -5.31
CA ILE A 184 8.22 -20.17 -6.00
C ILE A 184 8.72 -21.55 -6.42
N THR A 185 9.84 -21.65 -7.11
CA THR A 185 10.44 -22.90 -7.56
C THR A 185 10.65 -23.87 -6.38
N SER A 186 11.32 -23.42 -5.33
CA SER A 186 11.56 -24.23 -4.13
C SER A 186 10.31 -24.74 -3.42
N LEU A 187 9.16 -24.04 -3.57
CA LEU A 187 7.89 -24.42 -2.94
C LEU A 187 6.99 -25.26 -3.84
N THR A 188 7.24 -25.28 -5.14
CA THR A 188 6.46 -26.06 -6.12
C THR A 188 7.08 -27.41 -6.46
N GLU A 189 8.39 -27.59 -6.24
CA GLU A 189 9.12 -28.84 -6.48
C GLU A 189 9.07 -29.82 -5.30
N LYS A 190 8.32 -29.48 -4.24
CA LYS A 190 8.08 -30.33 -3.05
C LYS A 190 6.63 -30.80 -3.00
#